data_5f47e978d49050a3159eba4b7265918c
#
_entry.id   5f47e978d49050a3159eba4b7265918c
#
_cell.length_a   1.000
_cell.length_b   1.000
_cell.length_c   1.000
_cell.angle_alpha   90.00
_cell.angle_beta   90.00
_cell.angle_gamma   90.00
#
_symmetry.space_group_name_H-M   'P 1'
#
loop_
_entity.id
_entity.type
_entity.pdbx_description
1 polymer ?
#
loop_
_entity_poly.entity_id
_entity_poly.type
_entity_poly.pdbx_seq_one_letter_code
_entity_poly.pdbx_strand_id
1 'polypeptide(L)'
;MNISFDDSRRLTGPNLFTDSAGAVLELYCEGIEVSSAVECWEKHLKALMWGLDLEGDIFHRLFEGGANIGFTAEEDMLYSACEVNETAYFLMLAEMTESEPDEAMQTVDALRAVIAEERNPALVALIERAVKEDVTYLTDDDDFSLGMAASCETWPVTDLPEPDRLNYADYQDIPVAFVTGTNGKSTSVRMADAIAKAGGYNNGITSTDFIRAGEEILDRGDYSGPGGARTLIRHPKPTMAILEVARGGMLRRGLGVPRAKAALITNVADDHLGQYGINTVAELTGAKGIVSRSLDHRGTLVLNADDIGLVNYFNARPDLVRGKLTYFTLNPNNPITQQAIADGHSVVQLNQDQIELIQDGIPIRIASVNDIPTALGGAARHNVANAMGVVGLTLALGIKIPAIGQGLAAFKGDAADNPGRGNYYDINGGKLLIDFAHNPHSLSAIINTVKAMPAKRRLIMLSHAGDRTDRDIINLTNVALELEPDTVITAELPEYLRGRELKEVTNLIKAQCLEAGITDEQIHYSPSSLDGAKYAIDWMQEGDFAVLLQLDQRDAVFELLEGMA
;
A
#
# COMPACT_ATOMS: atom_id res chain seq x y z
N MET A 1 -16.29 -12.57 30.65
CA MET A 1 -15.55 -13.23 29.57
C MET A 1 -16.33 -13.01 28.29
N ASN A 2 -15.74 -12.36 27.30
CA ASN A 2 -16.32 -12.18 25.99
C ASN A 2 -15.28 -12.60 24.94
N ILE A 3 -15.65 -13.52 24.03
CA ILE A 3 -14.81 -14.00 22.95
C ILE A 3 -15.62 -13.82 21.67
N SER A 4 -15.09 -13.08 20.72
CA SER A 4 -15.74 -12.81 19.43
C SER A 4 -14.74 -12.85 18.29
N PHE A 5 -15.21 -12.93 17.05
CA PHE A 5 -14.40 -12.67 15.88
C PHE A 5 -15.05 -11.58 15.03
N ASP A 6 -14.23 -10.82 14.30
CA ASP A 6 -14.68 -9.70 13.47
C ASP A 6 -14.69 -10.05 11.98
N ASP A 7 -13.66 -10.76 11.51
CA ASP A 7 -13.50 -11.09 10.09
C ASP A 7 -12.92 -12.50 9.92
N SER A 8 -13.52 -13.25 8.98
CA SER A 8 -13.04 -14.55 8.52
C SER A 8 -12.84 -14.45 7.01
N ARG A 9 -11.63 -14.74 6.52
CA ARG A 9 -11.29 -14.45 5.13
C ARG A 9 -10.27 -15.38 4.53
N ARG A 10 -10.34 -15.52 3.22
CA ARG A 10 -9.38 -16.27 2.40
C ARG A 10 -8.14 -15.42 2.15
N LEU A 11 -6.98 -16.06 2.20
CA LEU A 11 -5.69 -15.55 1.77
C LEU A 11 -5.34 -16.24 0.45
N THR A 12 -5.15 -15.49 -0.63
CA THR A 12 -5.02 -16.03 -2.00
C THR A 12 -3.59 -15.96 -2.56
N GLY A 13 -2.59 -15.77 -1.68
CA GLY A 13 -1.18 -15.68 -2.07
C GLY A 13 -0.31 -15.24 -0.89
N PRO A 14 0.95 -14.84 -1.13
CA PRO A 14 1.86 -14.39 -0.07
C PRO A 14 1.21 -13.33 0.80
N ASN A 15 1.25 -13.52 2.11
CA ASN A 15 0.48 -12.75 3.08
C ASN A 15 1.29 -12.48 4.36
N LEU A 16 0.65 -11.95 5.41
CA LEU A 16 1.33 -11.61 6.67
C LEU A 16 1.93 -12.83 7.37
N PHE A 17 1.35 -14.00 7.20
CA PHE A 17 1.68 -15.22 7.95
C PHE A 17 2.57 -16.17 7.15
N THR A 18 2.24 -16.40 5.89
CA THR A 18 2.81 -17.43 5.03
C THR A 18 2.95 -16.97 3.58
N ASP A 19 3.70 -17.72 2.78
CA ASP A 19 3.78 -17.53 1.32
C ASP A 19 2.64 -18.22 0.56
N SER A 20 1.91 -19.10 1.24
CA SER A 20 0.85 -19.93 0.68
C SER A 20 -0.53 -19.33 0.91
N ALA A 21 -1.51 -19.81 0.14
CA ALA A 21 -2.92 -19.54 0.35
C ALA A 21 -3.45 -20.21 1.65
N GLY A 22 -4.61 -19.78 2.13
CA GLY A 22 -5.22 -20.34 3.34
C GLY A 22 -6.41 -19.52 3.84
N ALA A 23 -6.81 -19.78 5.09
CA ALA A 23 -7.87 -19.06 5.78
C ALA A 23 -7.34 -18.42 7.07
N VAL A 24 -7.85 -17.23 7.39
CA VAL A 24 -7.54 -16.50 8.62
C VAL A 24 -8.79 -15.91 9.24
N LEU A 25 -8.85 -15.93 10.58
CA LEU A 25 -9.91 -15.36 11.40
C LEU A 25 -9.31 -14.38 12.41
N GLU A 26 -9.99 -13.25 12.66
CA GLU A 26 -9.60 -12.26 13.68
C GLU A 26 -10.36 -12.52 14.98
N LEU A 27 -9.67 -13.11 15.95
CA LEU A 27 -10.18 -13.40 17.29
C LEU A 27 -9.96 -12.21 18.23
N TYR A 28 -10.98 -11.84 18.99
CA TYR A 28 -10.92 -10.85 20.07
C TYR A 28 -11.33 -11.49 21.40
N CYS A 29 -10.59 -11.17 22.47
CA CYS A 29 -10.80 -11.74 23.80
C CYS A 29 -10.84 -10.62 24.86
N GLU A 30 -11.91 -10.59 25.66
CA GLU A 30 -12.03 -9.73 26.84
C GLU A 30 -12.21 -10.55 28.11
N GLY A 31 -11.38 -10.29 29.12
CA GLY A 31 -11.45 -10.98 30.40
C GLY A 31 -10.93 -12.42 30.40
N ILE A 32 -10.08 -12.76 29.42
CA ILE A 32 -9.37 -14.04 29.29
C ILE A 32 -8.00 -13.80 28.63
N GLU A 33 -7.04 -14.69 28.89
CA GLU A 33 -5.76 -14.70 28.19
C GLU A 33 -5.93 -15.19 26.74
N VAL A 34 -5.49 -14.36 25.79
CA VAL A 34 -5.58 -14.66 24.35
C VAL A 34 -4.86 -15.96 23.99
N SER A 35 -3.70 -16.23 24.60
CA SER A 35 -2.93 -17.46 24.42
C SER A 35 -3.74 -18.72 24.75
N SER A 36 -4.53 -18.71 25.82
CA SER A 36 -5.38 -19.84 26.19
C SER A 36 -6.49 -20.10 25.18
N ALA A 37 -7.07 -19.04 24.60
CA ALA A 37 -8.05 -19.18 23.53
C ALA A 37 -7.41 -19.75 22.25
N VAL A 38 -6.22 -19.27 21.88
CA VAL A 38 -5.47 -19.77 20.72
C VAL A 38 -5.09 -21.25 20.90
N GLU A 39 -4.60 -21.67 22.06
CA GLU A 39 -4.29 -23.08 22.33
C GLU A 39 -5.53 -23.99 22.23
N CYS A 40 -6.67 -23.53 22.75
CA CYS A 40 -7.93 -24.26 22.67
C CYS A 40 -8.41 -24.37 21.22
N TRP A 41 -8.39 -23.25 20.46
CA TRP A 41 -8.71 -23.26 19.04
C TRP A 41 -7.80 -24.19 18.24
N GLU A 42 -6.49 -24.12 18.44
CA GLU A 42 -5.51 -24.97 17.73
C GLU A 42 -5.76 -26.47 17.98
N LYS A 43 -6.15 -26.84 19.22
CA LYS A 43 -6.55 -28.20 19.55
C LYS A 43 -7.74 -28.68 18.71
N HIS A 44 -8.77 -27.82 18.58
CA HIS A 44 -9.97 -28.15 17.81
C HIS A 44 -9.69 -28.17 16.31
N LEU A 45 -8.91 -27.20 15.80
CA LEU A 45 -8.52 -27.16 14.39
C LEU A 45 -7.75 -28.43 13.99
N LYS A 46 -6.76 -28.84 14.78
CA LYS A 46 -6.02 -30.11 14.54
C LYS A 46 -6.94 -31.33 14.48
N ALA A 47 -7.93 -31.39 15.37
CA ALA A 47 -8.90 -32.49 15.36
C ALA A 47 -9.79 -32.46 14.10
N LEU A 48 -10.24 -31.30 13.66
CA LEU A 48 -11.01 -31.12 12.42
C LEU A 48 -10.15 -31.49 11.20
N MET A 49 -8.94 -30.96 11.08
CA MET A 49 -8.03 -31.24 9.96
C MET A 49 -7.77 -32.77 9.86
N TRP A 50 -7.51 -33.41 10.98
CA TRP A 50 -7.34 -34.89 11.01
C TRP A 50 -8.62 -35.62 10.59
N GLY A 51 -9.80 -35.22 11.08
CA GLY A 51 -11.09 -35.82 10.73
C GLY A 51 -11.51 -35.60 9.28
N LEU A 52 -11.02 -34.52 8.65
CA LEU A 52 -11.30 -34.15 7.26
C LEU A 52 -10.20 -34.57 6.28
N ASP A 53 -9.11 -35.20 6.77
CA ASP A 53 -7.94 -35.59 5.97
C ASP A 53 -7.28 -34.36 5.26
N LEU A 54 -7.17 -33.22 5.97
CA LEU A 54 -6.58 -31.99 5.49
C LEU A 54 -5.14 -31.86 5.97
N GLU A 55 -4.26 -31.47 5.06
CA GLU A 55 -2.89 -31.04 5.34
C GLU A 55 -2.78 -29.51 5.30
N GLY A 56 -1.83 -28.93 6.06
CA GLY A 56 -1.56 -27.52 6.07
C GLY A 56 -0.84 -27.08 7.35
N ASP A 57 -0.16 -25.94 7.25
CA ASP A 57 0.54 -25.30 8.37
C ASP A 57 -0.43 -24.44 9.17
N ILE A 58 -0.50 -24.67 10.48
CA ILE A 58 -1.30 -23.84 11.39
C ILE A 58 -0.45 -22.64 11.80
N PHE A 59 -1.02 -21.44 11.77
CA PHE A 59 -0.36 -20.21 12.17
C PHE A 59 -1.24 -19.36 13.08
N HIS A 60 -0.61 -18.59 13.93
CA HIS A 60 -1.27 -17.52 14.68
C HIS A 60 -0.34 -16.32 14.89
N ARG A 61 -0.93 -15.16 15.12
CA ARG A 61 -0.23 -13.93 15.50
C ARG A 61 -1.02 -13.22 16.59
N LEU A 62 -0.42 -13.11 17.77
CA LEU A 62 -1.01 -12.36 18.89
C LEU A 62 -0.92 -10.85 18.64
N PHE A 63 -1.93 -10.11 19.05
CA PHE A 63 -1.96 -8.65 19.13
C PHE A 63 -2.71 -8.22 20.40
N GLU A 64 -2.70 -6.94 20.73
CA GLU A 64 -3.37 -6.44 21.93
C GLU A 64 -4.88 -6.70 21.87
N GLY A 65 -5.37 -7.52 22.80
CA GLY A 65 -6.79 -7.89 22.91
C GLY A 65 -7.23 -9.02 21.97
N GLY A 66 -6.34 -9.65 21.17
CA GLY A 66 -6.75 -10.69 20.24
C GLY A 66 -5.64 -11.44 19.53
N ALA A 67 -6.03 -12.22 18.54
CA ALA A 67 -5.13 -12.95 17.66
C ALA A 67 -5.67 -13.08 16.24
N ASN A 68 -4.77 -13.10 15.24
CA ASN A 68 -5.09 -13.71 13.95
C ASN A 68 -4.77 -15.19 14.06
N ILE A 69 -5.70 -16.04 13.69
CA ILE A 69 -5.60 -17.51 13.77
C ILE A 69 -6.00 -18.12 12.43
N GLY A 70 -5.27 -19.09 11.94
CA GLY A 70 -5.55 -19.67 10.63
C GLY A 70 -4.63 -20.84 10.25
N PHE A 71 -4.84 -21.31 9.03
CA PHE A 71 -4.04 -22.39 8.46
C PHE A 71 -3.91 -22.26 6.95
N THR A 72 -2.87 -22.86 6.37
CA THR A 72 -2.68 -22.91 4.92
C THR A 72 -3.59 -23.97 4.32
N ALA A 73 -4.14 -23.69 3.14
CA ALA A 73 -5.01 -24.61 2.41
C ALA A 73 -4.75 -24.50 0.90
N GLU A 74 -5.13 -25.51 0.15
CA GLU A 74 -5.06 -25.51 -1.31
C GLU A 74 -6.03 -24.48 -1.89
N GLU A 75 -5.69 -23.90 -3.05
CA GLU A 75 -6.42 -22.82 -3.69
C GLU A 75 -7.85 -23.20 -4.11
N ASP A 76 -8.14 -24.49 -4.23
CA ASP A 76 -9.44 -25.04 -4.62
C ASP A 76 -10.38 -25.34 -3.45
N MET A 77 -10.04 -24.89 -2.22
CA MET A 77 -10.88 -25.09 -1.03
C MET A 77 -10.85 -23.91 -0.05
N LEU A 78 -10.59 -22.70 -0.50
CA LEU A 78 -10.38 -21.56 0.39
C LEU A 78 -11.66 -21.07 1.10
N TYR A 79 -12.85 -21.25 0.51
CA TYR A 79 -14.12 -20.97 1.18
C TYR A 79 -14.37 -22.01 2.28
N SER A 80 -14.23 -23.29 1.96
CA SER A 80 -14.35 -24.38 2.94
C SER A 80 -13.31 -24.25 4.06
N ALA A 81 -12.09 -23.77 3.75
CA ALA A 81 -11.07 -23.50 4.76
C ALA A 81 -11.49 -22.43 5.78
N CYS A 82 -12.22 -21.38 5.33
CA CYS A 82 -12.83 -20.43 6.26
C CYS A 82 -13.85 -21.12 7.17
N GLU A 83 -14.75 -21.96 6.62
CA GLU A 83 -15.76 -22.68 7.38
C GLU A 83 -15.15 -23.66 8.39
N VAL A 84 -14.06 -24.35 8.03
CA VAL A 84 -13.29 -25.19 8.95
C VAL A 84 -12.70 -24.37 10.10
N ASN A 85 -12.11 -23.21 9.79
CA ASN A 85 -11.53 -22.30 10.78
C ASN A 85 -12.58 -21.74 11.74
N GLU A 86 -13.74 -21.32 11.21
CA GLU A 86 -14.89 -20.83 11.99
C GLU A 86 -15.47 -21.95 12.86
N THR A 87 -15.57 -23.19 12.36
CA THR A 87 -16.03 -24.34 13.16
C THR A 87 -15.06 -24.61 14.32
N ALA A 88 -13.74 -24.52 14.10
CA ALA A 88 -12.75 -24.62 15.17
C ALA A 88 -12.92 -23.52 16.23
N TYR A 89 -13.25 -22.29 15.80
CA TYR A 89 -13.60 -21.20 16.70
C TYR A 89 -14.86 -21.48 17.52
N PHE A 90 -15.95 -21.97 16.93
CA PHE A 90 -17.17 -22.29 17.66
C PHE A 90 -16.98 -23.42 18.67
N LEU A 91 -16.18 -24.45 18.32
CA LEU A 91 -15.81 -25.52 19.25
C LEU A 91 -14.98 -24.99 20.43
N MET A 92 -14.01 -24.12 20.18
CA MET A 92 -13.25 -23.42 21.22
C MET A 92 -14.18 -22.61 22.12
N LEU A 93 -15.08 -21.82 21.53
CA LEU A 93 -16.01 -20.97 22.27
C LEU A 93 -16.90 -21.82 23.21
N ALA A 94 -17.48 -22.91 22.71
CA ALA A 94 -18.31 -23.83 23.50
C ALA A 94 -17.53 -24.44 24.67
N GLU A 95 -16.29 -24.90 24.43
CA GLU A 95 -15.43 -25.47 25.49
C GLU A 95 -15.08 -24.44 26.54
N MET A 96 -14.69 -23.21 26.13
CA MET A 96 -14.22 -22.18 27.07
C MET A 96 -15.35 -21.50 27.87
N THR A 97 -16.55 -21.47 27.30
CA THR A 97 -17.74 -20.89 27.97
C THR A 97 -18.61 -21.93 28.66
N GLU A 98 -18.27 -23.22 28.57
CA GLU A 98 -19.07 -24.37 29.06
C GLU A 98 -20.52 -24.29 28.52
N SER A 99 -20.70 -23.85 27.26
CA SER A 99 -21.98 -23.68 26.62
C SER A 99 -22.28 -24.82 25.61
N GLU A 100 -23.55 -24.94 25.21
CA GLU A 100 -23.90 -25.77 24.06
C GLU A 100 -23.25 -25.18 22.79
N PRO A 101 -22.85 -26.03 21.83
CA PRO A 101 -22.31 -25.59 20.56
C PRO A 101 -23.26 -24.63 19.81
N ASP A 102 -22.69 -23.63 19.15
CA ASP A 102 -23.44 -22.69 18.32
C ASP A 102 -24.15 -23.41 17.16
N GLU A 103 -25.35 -22.96 16.79
CA GLU A 103 -26.10 -23.51 15.63
C GLU A 103 -25.34 -23.33 14.30
N ALA A 104 -24.43 -22.35 14.22
CA ALA A 104 -23.57 -22.13 13.06
C ALA A 104 -22.40 -23.13 12.96
N MET A 105 -22.14 -23.91 14.03
CA MET A 105 -21.09 -24.93 14.02
C MET A 105 -21.45 -26.08 13.08
N GLN A 106 -20.58 -26.36 12.14
CA GLN A 106 -20.78 -27.47 11.21
C GLN A 106 -20.28 -28.80 11.76
N THR A 107 -20.93 -29.90 11.37
CA THR A 107 -20.44 -31.25 11.63
C THR A 107 -19.30 -31.60 10.67
N VAL A 108 -18.43 -32.53 11.04
CA VAL A 108 -17.36 -33.03 10.15
C VAL A 108 -17.91 -33.55 8.82
N ASP A 109 -19.09 -34.18 8.83
CA ASP A 109 -19.71 -34.70 7.60
C ASP A 109 -20.26 -33.56 6.73
N ALA A 110 -20.79 -32.47 7.32
CA ALA A 110 -21.22 -31.28 6.58
C ALA A 110 -20.00 -30.58 5.96
N LEU A 111 -18.92 -30.35 6.73
CA LEU A 111 -17.68 -29.77 6.22
C LEU A 111 -17.10 -30.63 5.08
N ARG A 112 -17.11 -31.96 5.21
CA ARG A 112 -16.64 -32.84 4.15
C ARG A 112 -17.46 -32.69 2.86
N ALA A 113 -18.76 -32.48 2.98
CA ALA A 113 -19.64 -32.25 1.83
C ALA A 113 -19.32 -30.90 1.14
N VAL A 114 -19.15 -29.82 1.90
CA VAL A 114 -18.80 -28.49 1.37
C VAL A 114 -17.43 -28.53 0.70
N ILE A 115 -16.43 -29.13 1.33
CA ILE A 115 -15.11 -29.32 0.72
C ILE A 115 -15.21 -30.08 -0.60
N ALA A 116 -15.97 -31.19 -0.63
CA ALA A 116 -16.12 -32.00 -1.85
C ALA A 116 -16.84 -31.24 -2.98
N GLU A 117 -17.70 -30.28 -2.67
CA GLU A 117 -18.38 -29.44 -3.64
C GLU A 117 -17.44 -28.34 -4.20
N GLU A 118 -16.56 -27.79 -3.36
CA GLU A 118 -15.62 -26.73 -3.76
C GLU A 118 -14.40 -27.25 -4.54
N ARG A 119 -13.95 -28.47 -4.21
CA ARG A 119 -12.74 -29.09 -4.79
C ARG A 119 -12.74 -29.10 -6.31
N ASN A 120 -11.61 -28.65 -6.88
CA ASN A 120 -11.32 -28.67 -8.31
C ASN A 120 -9.95 -29.34 -8.59
N PRO A 121 -9.89 -30.67 -8.69
CA PRO A 121 -8.63 -31.38 -8.92
C PRO A 121 -7.89 -30.97 -10.19
N ALA A 122 -8.61 -30.47 -11.22
CA ALA A 122 -7.98 -29.97 -12.45
C ALA A 122 -7.20 -28.68 -12.19
N LEU A 123 -7.71 -27.80 -11.32
CA LEU A 123 -7.01 -26.58 -10.89
C LEU A 123 -5.73 -26.94 -10.13
N VAL A 124 -5.82 -27.84 -9.14
CA VAL A 124 -4.67 -28.29 -8.36
C VAL A 124 -3.58 -28.88 -9.26
N ALA A 125 -3.96 -29.76 -10.19
CA ALA A 125 -3.03 -30.38 -11.14
C ALA A 125 -2.30 -29.35 -12.03
N LEU A 126 -3.00 -28.28 -12.46
CA LEU A 126 -2.40 -27.18 -13.23
C LEU A 126 -1.45 -26.36 -12.38
N ILE A 127 -1.81 -26.05 -11.12
CA ILE A 127 -0.96 -25.32 -10.18
C ILE A 127 0.32 -26.11 -9.91
N GLU A 128 0.21 -27.39 -9.55
CA GLU A 128 1.36 -28.25 -9.31
C GLU A 128 2.30 -28.31 -10.53
N ARG A 129 1.71 -28.42 -11.73
CA ARG A 129 2.50 -28.44 -12.96
C ARG A 129 3.18 -27.10 -13.22
N ALA A 130 2.49 -25.98 -13.06
CA ALA A 130 3.06 -24.65 -13.20
C ALA A 130 4.24 -24.41 -12.23
N VAL A 131 4.09 -24.81 -10.98
CA VAL A 131 5.16 -24.75 -9.97
C VAL A 131 6.36 -25.61 -10.38
N LYS A 132 6.12 -26.83 -10.85
CA LYS A 132 7.18 -27.74 -11.32
C LYS A 132 7.96 -27.24 -12.52
N GLU A 133 7.28 -26.57 -13.44
CA GLU A 133 7.87 -25.99 -14.66
C GLU A 133 8.43 -24.57 -14.45
N ASP A 134 8.36 -24.05 -13.22
CA ASP A 134 8.79 -22.69 -12.82
C ASP A 134 8.05 -21.56 -13.59
N VAL A 135 6.77 -21.78 -13.92
CA VAL A 135 5.89 -20.81 -14.61
C VAL A 135 5.00 -20.12 -13.59
N THR A 136 4.87 -18.81 -13.69
CA THR A 136 3.93 -18.04 -12.87
C THR A 136 2.51 -18.36 -13.26
N TYR A 137 1.68 -18.64 -12.27
CA TYR A 137 0.23 -18.76 -12.42
C TYR A 137 -0.49 -17.69 -11.60
N LEU A 138 -1.70 -17.36 -12.02
CA LEU A 138 -2.64 -16.50 -11.29
C LEU A 138 -3.98 -17.20 -11.23
N THR A 139 -4.60 -17.20 -10.05
CA THR A 139 -5.95 -17.74 -9.89
C THR A 139 -6.83 -16.80 -9.08
N ASP A 140 -8.12 -16.81 -9.37
CA ASP A 140 -9.18 -16.20 -8.58
C ASP A 140 -10.45 -17.08 -8.69
N ASP A 141 -11.60 -16.56 -8.28
CA ASP A 141 -12.84 -17.33 -8.23
C ASP A 141 -13.35 -17.74 -9.62
N ASP A 142 -13.01 -16.97 -10.66
CA ASP A 142 -13.52 -17.15 -12.01
C ASP A 142 -12.49 -17.74 -12.97
N ASP A 143 -11.21 -17.35 -12.84
CA ASP A 143 -10.19 -17.58 -13.85
C ASP A 143 -8.89 -18.16 -13.29
N PHE A 144 -8.27 -19.03 -14.08
CA PHE A 144 -6.90 -19.49 -13.93
C PHE A 144 -6.05 -19.01 -15.12
N SER A 145 -4.82 -18.57 -14.89
CA SER A 145 -3.94 -18.07 -15.92
C SER A 145 -2.52 -18.59 -15.76
N LEU A 146 -1.81 -18.82 -16.87
CA LEU A 146 -0.38 -19.12 -16.93
C LEU A 146 0.38 -18.03 -17.67
N GLY A 147 1.58 -17.69 -17.19
CA GLY A 147 2.43 -16.64 -17.73
C GLY A 147 1.93 -15.23 -17.45
N MET A 148 2.59 -14.25 -18.05
CA MET A 148 2.28 -12.82 -17.87
C MET A 148 2.21 -12.10 -19.21
N ALA A 149 1.39 -11.06 -19.26
CA ALA A 149 1.26 -10.13 -20.38
C ALA A 149 1.04 -10.83 -21.74
N ALA A 150 1.92 -10.60 -22.72
CA ALA A 150 1.77 -11.15 -24.07
C ALA A 150 1.80 -12.69 -24.13
N SER A 151 2.38 -13.35 -23.14
CA SER A 151 2.40 -14.80 -23.01
C SER A 151 1.31 -15.34 -22.08
N CYS A 152 0.49 -14.47 -21.50
CA CYS A 152 -0.57 -14.89 -20.57
C CYS A 152 -1.72 -15.55 -21.34
N GLU A 153 -2.06 -16.76 -20.92
CA GLU A 153 -3.28 -17.45 -21.37
C GLU A 153 -4.19 -17.67 -20.15
N THR A 154 -5.48 -17.45 -20.33
CA THR A 154 -6.47 -17.46 -19.24
C THR A 154 -7.63 -18.37 -19.61
N TRP A 155 -8.05 -19.21 -18.66
CA TRP A 155 -9.19 -20.12 -18.78
C TRP A 155 -10.14 -19.94 -17.62
N PRO A 156 -11.46 -20.08 -17.82
CA PRO A 156 -12.40 -20.19 -16.71
C PRO A 156 -12.06 -21.42 -15.84
N VAL A 157 -12.18 -21.28 -14.52
CA VAL A 157 -11.92 -22.39 -13.57
C VAL A 157 -12.86 -23.61 -13.79
N THR A 158 -13.97 -23.40 -14.51
CA THR A 158 -14.94 -24.43 -14.89
C THR A 158 -14.58 -25.17 -16.19
N ASP A 159 -13.60 -24.69 -16.97
CA ASP A 159 -13.19 -25.29 -18.25
C ASP A 159 -11.67 -25.20 -18.42
N LEU A 160 -10.95 -25.93 -17.56
CA LEU A 160 -9.49 -25.94 -17.49
C LEU A 160 -8.89 -26.96 -18.48
N PRO A 161 -7.75 -26.62 -19.11
CA PRO A 161 -7.05 -27.56 -20.00
C PRO A 161 -6.35 -28.68 -19.22
N GLU A 162 -6.15 -29.82 -19.86
CA GLU A 162 -5.31 -30.89 -19.32
C GLU A 162 -3.84 -30.41 -19.23
N PRO A 163 -3.15 -30.54 -18.06
CA PRO A 163 -1.78 -30.04 -17.88
C PRO A 163 -0.77 -30.53 -18.94
N ASP A 164 -0.88 -31.78 -19.37
CA ASP A 164 0.04 -32.39 -20.33
C ASP A 164 -0.17 -31.93 -21.80
N ARG A 165 -1.24 -31.17 -22.07
CA ARG A 165 -1.48 -30.58 -23.41
C ARG A 165 -0.84 -29.23 -23.59
N LEU A 166 -0.34 -28.61 -22.50
CA LEU A 166 0.25 -27.28 -22.51
C LEU A 166 1.75 -27.35 -22.74
N ASN A 167 2.27 -26.40 -23.52
CA ASN A 167 3.71 -26.19 -23.68
C ASN A 167 4.17 -25.10 -22.72
N TYR A 168 4.65 -25.46 -21.55
CA TYR A 168 5.02 -24.49 -20.50
C TYR A 168 6.17 -23.56 -20.90
N ALA A 169 6.94 -23.88 -21.92
CA ALA A 169 7.97 -22.98 -22.46
C ALA A 169 7.39 -21.74 -23.18
N ASP A 170 6.12 -21.75 -23.53
CA ASP A 170 5.44 -20.62 -24.19
C ASP A 170 5.05 -19.53 -23.17
N TYR A 171 4.97 -19.85 -21.89
CA TYR A 171 4.59 -18.93 -20.82
C TYR A 171 5.83 -18.28 -20.20
N GLN A 172 5.85 -16.96 -20.16
CA GLN A 172 6.98 -16.18 -19.69
C GLN A 172 6.52 -15.08 -18.73
N ASP A 173 7.41 -14.69 -17.83
CA ASP A 173 7.19 -13.58 -16.89
C ASP A 173 7.73 -12.28 -17.48
N ILE A 174 7.04 -11.16 -17.21
CA ILE A 174 7.59 -9.82 -17.36
C ILE A 174 8.20 -9.34 -16.03
N PRO A 175 9.13 -8.37 -16.04
CA PRO A 175 9.60 -7.75 -14.80
C PRO A 175 8.44 -7.10 -14.04
N VAL A 176 8.21 -7.52 -12.79
CA VAL A 176 7.19 -6.98 -11.89
C VAL A 176 7.89 -6.32 -10.71
N ALA A 177 7.41 -5.14 -10.29
CA ALA A 177 7.82 -4.48 -9.07
C ALA A 177 6.62 -4.09 -8.21
N PHE A 178 6.76 -4.22 -6.88
CA PHE A 178 5.82 -3.72 -5.90
C PHE A 178 6.30 -2.42 -5.29
N VAL A 179 5.37 -1.48 -5.06
CA VAL A 179 5.62 -0.25 -4.33
C VAL A 179 4.61 -0.12 -3.19
N THR A 180 5.10 -0.13 -1.96
CA THR A 180 4.30 0.07 -0.76
C THR A 180 4.94 1.12 0.16
N GLY A 181 4.25 1.48 1.21
CA GLY A 181 4.65 2.44 2.22
C GLY A 181 3.44 3.15 2.81
N THR A 182 3.65 3.96 3.83
CA THR A 182 2.58 4.84 4.32
C THR A 182 2.34 5.96 3.31
N ASN A 183 3.37 6.72 2.97
CA ASN A 183 3.30 7.85 2.05
C ASN A 183 4.22 7.64 0.83
N GLY A 184 3.92 8.34 -0.28
CA GLY A 184 4.74 8.34 -1.49
C GLY A 184 4.52 7.19 -2.46
N LYS A 185 3.62 6.23 -2.21
CA LYS A 185 3.36 5.07 -3.08
C LYS A 185 3.00 5.48 -4.51
N SER A 186 1.87 6.18 -4.69
CA SER A 186 1.35 6.56 -6.01
C SER A 186 2.34 7.43 -6.78
N THR A 187 2.98 8.40 -6.09
CA THR A 187 4.04 9.24 -6.68
C THR A 187 5.23 8.39 -7.15
N SER A 188 5.67 7.42 -6.32
CA SER A 188 6.77 6.53 -6.69
C SER A 188 6.44 5.61 -7.86
N VAL A 189 5.22 5.06 -7.92
CA VAL A 189 4.76 4.25 -9.06
C VAL A 189 4.76 5.06 -10.35
N ARG A 190 4.25 6.29 -10.33
CA ARG A 190 4.18 7.16 -11.52
C ARG A 190 5.56 7.69 -11.94
N MET A 191 6.43 7.99 -10.98
CA MET A 191 7.82 8.34 -11.27
C MET A 191 8.58 7.16 -11.88
N ALA A 192 8.37 5.94 -11.37
CA ALA A 192 8.95 4.72 -11.95
C ALA A 192 8.39 4.43 -13.35
N ASP A 193 7.11 4.72 -13.60
CA ASP A 193 6.49 4.66 -14.93
C ASP A 193 7.18 5.60 -15.94
N ALA A 194 7.42 6.85 -15.56
CA ALA A 194 8.14 7.80 -16.40
C ALA A 194 9.56 7.32 -16.73
N ILE A 195 10.24 6.71 -15.76
CA ILE A 195 11.56 6.09 -15.95
C ILE A 195 11.48 4.88 -16.89
N ALA A 196 10.49 4.01 -16.71
CA ALA A 196 10.29 2.84 -17.57
C ALA A 196 10.02 3.25 -19.02
N LYS A 197 9.18 4.27 -19.24
CA LYS A 197 8.94 4.87 -20.56
C LYS A 197 10.22 5.44 -21.20
N ALA A 198 11.02 6.19 -20.44
CA ALA A 198 12.32 6.67 -20.89
C ALA A 198 13.29 5.52 -21.24
N GLY A 199 13.14 4.37 -20.58
CA GLY A 199 13.86 3.13 -20.89
C GLY A 199 13.31 2.34 -22.10
N GLY A 200 12.25 2.82 -22.73
CA GLY A 200 11.63 2.18 -23.90
C GLY A 200 10.68 1.01 -23.58
N TYR A 201 10.24 0.88 -22.31
CA TYR A 201 9.27 -0.13 -21.91
C TYR A 201 7.84 0.35 -22.13
N ASN A 202 6.97 -0.55 -22.59
CA ASN A 202 5.53 -0.36 -22.55
C ASN A 202 5.03 -0.80 -21.18
N ASN A 203 5.15 0.10 -20.19
CA ASN A 203 4.93 -0.23 -18.79
C ASN A 203 3.44 -0.27 -18.43
N GLY A 204 3.07 -1.22 -17.57
CA GLY A 204 1.77 -1.26 -16.91
C GLY A 204 1.88 -0.79 -15.46
N ILE A 205 0.88 -0.06 -14.97
CA ILE A 205 0.81 0.38 -13.58
C ILE A 205 -0.58 0.18 -12.97
N THR A 206 -0.60 -0.14 -11.68
CA THR A 206 -1.79 -0.01 -10.84
C THR A 206 -1.59 1.09 -9.82
N SER A 207 -2.65 1.78 -9.44
CA SER A 207 -2.62 2.83 -8.43
C SER A 207 -3.96 2.96 -7.72
N THR A 208 -4.04 3.85 -6.75
CA THR A 208 -5.29 4.25 -6.08
C THR A 208 -6.25 5.01 -7.00
N ASP A 209 -5.87 5.33 -8.24
CA ASP A 209 -6.68 6.11 -9.16
C ASP A 209 -7.09 5.34 -10.42
N PHE A 210 -6.31 4.35 -10.85
CA PHE A 210 -6.56 3.61 -12.10
C PHE A 210 -5.66 2.38 -12.27
N ILE A 211 -6.04 1.51 -13.24
CA ILE A 211 -5.17 0.55 -13.91
C ILE A 211 -4.83 1.10 -15.29
N ARG A 212 -3.56 1.06 -15.70
CA ARG A 212 -3.13 1.48 -17.01
C ARG A 212 -2.10 0.51 -17.62
N ALA A 213 -2.28 0.17 -18.89
CA ALA A 213 -1.37 -0.64 -19.69
C ALA A 213 -0.81 0.20 -20.84
N GLY A 214 0.46 0.63 -20.75
CA GLY A 214 1.03 1.63 -21.64
C GLY A 214 0.30 2.97 -21.51
N GLU A 215 -0.30 3.45 -22.59
CA GLU A 215 -1.12 4.68 -22.57
C GLU A 215 -2.62 4.42 -22.37
N GLU A 216 -3.05 3.16 -22.35
CA GLU A 216 -4.46 2.79 -22.20
C GLU A 216 -4.84 2.67 -20.74
N ILE A 217 -5.80 3.50 -20.28
CA ILE A 217 -6.47 3.34 -19.00
C ILE A 217 -7.50 2.23 -19.15
N LEU A 218 -7.27 1.11 -18.44
CA LEU A 218 -8.17 -0.04 -18.48
C LEU A 218 -9.40 0.22 -17.61
N ASP A 219 -9.19 0.84 -16.44
CA ASP A 219 -10.26 1.21 -15.53
C ASP A 219 -9.82 2.28 -14.54
N ARG A 220 -10.79 3.02 -13.96
CA ARG A 220 -10.57 4.07 -12.95
C ARG A 220 -11.13 3.63 -11.60
N GLY A 221 -10.36 3.85 -10.53
CA GLY A 221 -10.70 3.48 -9.17
C GLY A 221 -9.47 3.08 -8.36
N ASP A 222 -9.69 2.62 -7.13
CA ASP A 222 -8.61 2.11 -6.28
C ASP A 222 -8.25 0.66 -6.66
N TYR A 223 -7.14 0.54 -7.35
CA TYR A 223 -6.57 -0.73 -7.79
C TYR A 223 -5.22 -1.06 -7.12
N SER A 224 -5.01 -0.56 -5.91
CA SER A 224 -3.83 -0.88 -5.09
C SER A 224 -3.91 -2.24 -4.37
N GLY A 225 -4.80 -3.11 -4.81
CA GLY A 225 -5.02 -4.46 -4.29
C GLY A 225 -4.74 -5.58 -5.29
N PRO A 226 -4.91 -6.85 -4.87
CA PRO A 226 -4.56 -8.03 -5.68
C PRO A 226 -5.38 -8.16 -6.97
N GLY A 227 -6.65 -7.71 -6.98
CA GLY A 227 -7.48 -7.73 -8.18
C GLY A 227 -6.90 -6.87 -9.30
N GLY A 228 -6.51 -5.61 -8.99
CA GLY A 228 -5.87 -4.72 -9.95
C GLY A 228 -4.56 -5.30 -10.50
N ALA A 229 -3.76 -5.92 -9.64
CA ALA A 229 -2.52 -6.57 -10.05
C ALA A 229 -2.78 -7.71 -11.05
N ARG A 230 -3.72 -8.61 -10.76
CA ARG A 230 -4.09 -9.72 -11.69
C ARG A 230 -4.63 -9.19 -13.02
N THR A 231 -5.54 -8.22 -12.99
CA THR A 231 -6.09 -7.60 -14.20
C THR A 231 -4.98 -7.04 -15.11
N LEU A 232 -4.01 -6.34 -14.52
CA LEU A 232 -2.91 -5.78 -15.30
C LEU A 232 -1.98 -6.86 -15.87
N ILE A 233 -1.62 -7.86 -15.07
CA ILE A 233 -0.69 -8.93 -15.47
C ILE A 233 -1.29 -9.84 -16.57
N ARG A 234 -2.61 -10.05 -16.57
CA ARG A 234 -3.34 -10.77 -17.63
C ARG A 234 -3.45 -9.98 -18.94
N HIS A 235 -3.26 -8.65 -18.90
CA HIS A 235 -3.39 -7.81 -20.08
C HIS A 235 -2.17 -7.96 -21.00
N PRO A 236 -2.33 -8.15 -22.33
CA PRO A 236 -1.23 -8.54 -23.24
C PRO A 236 -0.19 -7.44 -23.52
N LYS A 237 -0.49 -6.17 -23.26
CA LYS A 237 0.36 -5.05 -23.69
C LYS A 237 1.59 -4.76 -22.81
N PRO A 238 1.58 -4.93 -21.48
CA PRO A 238 2.71 -4.57 -20.65
C PRO A 238 3.96 -5.40 -20.96
N THR A 239 5.13 -4.74 -21.03
CA THR A 239 6.44 -5.40 -21.06
C THR A 239 7.17 -5.30 -19.71
N MET A 240 6.58 -4.61 -18.77
CA MET A 240 6.99 -4.43 -17.38
C MET A 240 5.76 -4.00 -16.57
N ALA A 241 5.67 -4.35 -15.29
CA ALA A 241 4.58 -3.91 -14.43
C ALA A 241 5.11 -3.31 -13.12
N ILE A 242 4.57 -2.16 -12.71
CA ILE A 242 4.85 -1.51 -11.43
C ILE A 242 3.53 -1.37 -10.67
N LEU A 243 3.41 -2.09 -9.58
CA LEU A 243 2.17 -2.30 -8.86
C LEU A 243 2.18 -1.54 -7.54
N GLU A 244 1.24 -0.60 -7.37
CA GLU A 244 0.98 -0.02 -6.05
C GLU A 244 0.31 -1.07 -5.16
N VAL A 245 0.81 -1.22 -3.93
CA VAL A 245 0.26 -2.19 -2.98
C VAL A 245 -0.10 -1.48 -1.67
N ALA A 246 -1.41 -1.37 -1.42
CA ALA A 246 -1.93 -0.82 -0.18
C ALA A 246 -2.06 -1.90 0.90
N ARG A 247 -1.92 -1.48 2.16
CA ARG A 247 -2.03 -2.33 3.34
C ARG A 247 -3.31 -3.17 3.36
N GLY A 248 -4.45 -2.54 3.08
CA GLY A 248 -5.76 -3.19 3.15
C GLY A 248 -5.87 -4.41 2.22
N GLY A 249 -5.37 -4.29 0.99
CA GLY A 249 -5.33 -5.40 0.03
C GLY A 249 -4.48 -6.57 0.52
N MET A 250 -3.26 -6.27 1.00
CA MET A 250 -2.33 -7.28 1.52
C MET A 250 -2.89 -8.03 2.73
N LEU A 251 -3.51 -7.31 3.67
CA LEU A 251 -4.05 -7.91 4.90
C LEU A 251 -5.34 -8.69 4.65
N ARG A 252 -6.13 -8.27 3.66
CA ARG A 252 -7.40 -8.91 3.34
C ARG A 252 -7.24 -10.17 2.49
N ARG A 253 -6.30 -10.16 1.53
CA ARG A 253 -6.18 -11.24 0.53
C ARG A 253 -4.75 -11.71 0.28
N GLY A 254 -3.73 -10.98 0.76
CA GLY A 254 -2.33 -11.20 0.36
C GLY A 254 -1.96 -10.47 -0.94
N LEU A 255 -0.84 -10.86 -1.53
CA LEU A 255 -0.36 -10.31 -2.80
C LEU A 255 -1.04 -11.01 -3.97
N GLY A 256 -1.46 -10.23 -4.98
CA GLY A 256 -2.14 -10.76 -6.17
C GLY A 256 -1.21 -11.40 -7.21
N VAL A 257 0.10 -11.22 -7.05
CA VAL A 257 1.13 -11.77 -7.94
C VAL A 257 2.19 -12.45 -7.06
N PRO A 258 2.45 -13.76 -7.25
CA PRO A 258 3.33 -14.51 -6.36
C PRO A 258 4.82 -14.21 -6.57
N ARG A 259 5.21 -13.66 -7.73
CA ARG A 259 6.62 -13.38 -8.09
C ARG A 259 6.83 -11.94 -8.51
N ALA A 260 7.89 -11.32 -7.95
CA ALA A 260 8.32 -9.98 -8.33
C ALA A 260 9.85 -9.92 -8.40
N LYS A 261 10.36 -9.05 -9.27
CA LYS A 261 11.79 -8.79 -9.44
C LYS A 261 12.30 -7.76 -8.46
N ALA A 262 11.44 -6.85 -8.00
CA ALA A 262 11.81 -5.81 -7.05
C ALA A 262 10.62 -5.41 -6.16
N ALA A 263 10.90 -4.90 -4.96
CA ALA A 263 9.93 -4.27 -4.09
C ALA A 263 10.54 -3.04 -3.43
N LEU A 264 9.76 -1.96 -3.32
CA LEU A 264 10.12 -0.71 -2.64
C LEU A 264 9.18 -0.50 -1.45
N ILE A 265 9.75 -0.26 -0.28
CA ILE A 265 9.04 0.26 0.89
C ILE A 265 9.52 1.68 1.14
N THR A 266 8.67 2.67 0.87
CA THR A 266 9.05 4.10 0.90
C THR A 266 9.29 4.60 2.32
N ASN A 267 8.38 4.33 3.22
CA ASN A 267 8.39 4.67 4.65
C ASN A 267 7.25 3.98 5.39
N VAL A 268 7.35 3.90 6.71
CA VAL A 268 6.27 3.43 7.58
C VAL A 268 6.05 4.44 8.70
N ALA A 269 4.86 5.00 8.78
CA ALA A 269 4.43 5.93 9.81
C ALA A 269 3.03 5.57 10.27
N ASP A 270 2.60 6.16 11.38
CA ASP A 270 1.25 5.98 11.93
C ASP A 270 0.19 6.35 10.88
N ASP A 271 -0.60 5.35 10.47
CA ASP A 271 -1.70 5.51 9.54
C ASP A 271 -2.60 4.26 9.57
N HIS A 272 -3.92 4.46 9.70
CA HIS A 272 -4.91 3.39 9.72
C HIS A 272 -4.63 2.27 10.74
N LEU A 273 -4.16 2.57 11.94
CA LEU A 273 -4.02 1.59 13.00
C LEU A 273 -5.40 1.14 13.53
N GLY A 274 -5.45 -0.02 14.21
CA GLY A 274 -6.68 -0.57 14.80
C GLY A 274 -7.51 -1.46 13.88
N GLN A 275 -7.01 -1.85 12.71
CA GLN A 275 -7.70 -2.76 11.79
C GLN A 275 -6.83 -3.99 11.48
N TYR A 276 -7.46 -5.16 11.34
CA TYR A 276 -6.79 -6.44 11.04
C TYR A 276 -5.75 -6.85 12.11
N GLY A 277 -5.97 -6.42 13.37
CA GLY A 277 -5.00 -6.63 14.45
C GLY A 277 -3.68 -5.88 14.28
N ILE A 278 -3.65 -4.82 13.48
CA ILE A 278 -2.48 -3.93 13.29
C ILE A 278 -2.68 -2.68 14.12
N ASN A 279 -2.12 -2.67 15.34
CA ASN A 279 -2.36 -1.63 16.35
C ASN A 279 -1.16 -0.71 16.54
N THR A 280 0.02 -1.08 16.01
CA THR A 280 1.27 -0.34 16.18
C THR A 280 1.99 -0.14 14.84
N VAL A 281 2.87 0.87 14.79
CA VAL A 281 3.73 1.12 13.62
C VAL A 281 4.66 -0.08 13.33
N ALA A 282 5.11 -0.79 14.37
CA ALA A 282 5.92 -2.00 14.20
C ALA A 282 5.15 -3.13 13.50
N GLU A 283 3.88 -3.35 13.87
CA GLU A 283 3.00 -4.32 13.19
C GLU A 283 2.66 -3.87 11.76
N LEU A 284 2.45 -2.55 11.56
CA LEU A 284 2.26 -1.97 10.23
C LEU A 284 3.49 -2.18 9.34
N THR A 285 4.70 -2.12 9.92
CA THR A 285 5.94 -2.45 9.21
C THR A 285 5.93 -3.90 8.74
N GLY A 286 5.47 -4.83 9.59
CA GLY A 286 5.27 -6.22 9.21
C GLY A 286 4.28 -6.39 8.05
N ALA A 287 3.14 -5.70 8.11
CA ALA A 287 2.15 -5.73 7.04
C ALA A 287 2.71 -5.22 5.71
N LYS A 288 3.48 -4.12 5.72
CA LYS A 288 4.14 -3.61 4.50
C LYS A 288 5.30 -4.51 4.05
N GLY A 289 5.94 -5.21 4.98
CA GLY A 289 6.97 -6.21 4.70
C GLY A 289 6.51 -7.39 3.86
N ILE A 290 5.20 -7.64 3.74
CA ILE A 290 4.63 -8.72 2.92
C ILE A 290 5.15 -8.69 1.47
N VAL A 291 5.42 -7.50 0.90
CA VAL A 291 5.93 -7.38 -0.48
C VAL A 291 7.27 -8.10 -0.69
N SER A 292 8.06 -8.32 0.37
CA SER A 292 9.32 -9.08 0.28
C SER A 292 9.11 -10.58 0.05
N ARG A 293 7.93 -11.13 0.39
CA ARG A 293 7.63 -12.56 0.25
C ARG A 293 7.52 -13.02 -1.21
N SER A 294 7.19 -12.10 -2.13
CA SER A 294 7.18 -12.39 -3.56
C SER A 294 8.57 -12.26 -4.22
N LEU A 295 9.60 -11.87 -3.47
CA LEU A 295 10.97 -11.81 -3.97
C LEU A 295 11.66 -13.16 -3.78
N ASP A 296 12.33 -13.64 -4.84
CA ASP A 296 13.22 -14.79 -4.77
C ASP A 296 14.67 -14.33 -4.50
N HIS A 297 15.63 -15.28 -4.57
CA HIS A 297 17.06 -15.02 -4.40
C HIS A 297 17.66 -14.06 -5.45
N ARG A 298 16.98 -13.81 -6.56
CA ARG A 298 17.39 -12.86 -7.62
C ARG A 298 16.70 -11.50 -7.46
N GLY A 299 15.66 -11.44 -6.64
CA GLY A 299 14.89 -10.22 -6.38
C GLY A 299 15.65 -9.19 -5.56
N THR A 300 15.20 -7.94 -5.58
CA THR A 300 15.80 -6.84 -4.83
C THR A 300 14.76 -6.15 -3.97
N LEU A 301 15.03 -6.06 -2.67
CA LEU A 301 14.26 -5.27 -1.72
C LEU A 301 14.91 -3.89 -1.55
N VAL A 302 14.16 -2.82 -1.77
CA VAL A 302 14.61 -1.43 -1.65
C VAL A 302 14.01 -0.80 -0.40
N LEU A 303 14.85 -0.37 0.53
CA LEU A 303 14.46 0.11 1.86
C LEU A 303 14.97 1.51 2.14
N ASN A 304 14.15 2.30 2.82
CA ASN A 304 14.52 3.60 3.35
C ASN A 304 15.37 3.45 4.61
N ALA A 305 16.66 3.78 4.52
CA ALA A 305 17.57 3.72 5.66
C ALA A 305 17.36 4.84 6.69
N ASP A 306 16.62 5.89 6.33
CA ASP A 306 16.25 6.96 7.27
C ASP A 306 15.03 6.56 8.14
N ASP A 307 14.36 5.46 7.80
CA ASP A 307 13.29 4.85 8.59
C ASP A 307 13.86 3.72 9.47
N ILE A 308 14.25 4.07 10.68
CA ILE A 308 14.86 3.14 11.64
C ILE A 308 13.95 1.97 11.98
N GLY A 309 12.61 2.19 12.08
CA GLY A 309 11.65 1.13 12.37
C GLY A 309 11.64 0.07 11.26
N LEU A 310 11.66 0.52 10.01
CA LEU A 310 11.72 -0.33 8.83
C LEU A 310 13.01 -1.16 8.79
N VAL A 311 14.16 -0.52 9.01
CA VAL A 311 15.47 -1.20 9.01
C VAL A 311 15.55 -2.24 10.13
N ASN A 312 15.14 -1.89 11.35
CA ASN A 312 15.15 -2.80 12.49
C ASN A 312 14.26 -4.02 12.28
N TYR A 313 13.11 -3.85 11.64
CA TYR A 313 12.20 -4.95 11.32
C TYR A 313 12.89 -5.99 10.42
N PHE A 314 13.51 -5.58 9.32
CA PHE A 314 14.18 -6.51 8.41
C PHE A 314 15.47 -7.08 8.98
N ASN A 315 16.19 -6.34 9.82
CA ASN A 315 17.34 -6.88 10.56
C ASN A 315 16.94 -8.01 11.54
N ALA A 316 15.76 -7.89 12.17
CA ALA A 316 15.20 -8.92 13.03
C ALA A 316 14.57 -10.10 12.27
N ARG A 317 14.31 -9.94 10.98
CA ARG A 317 13.64 -10.94 10.12
C ARG A 317 14.45 -11.18 8.82
N PRO A 318 15.68 -11.69 8.93
CA PRO A 318 16.54 -11.96 7.77
C PRO A 318 15.93 -13.01 6.81
N ASP A 319 15.01 -13.85 7.28
CA ASP A 319 14.23 -14.81 6.49
C ASP A 319 13.37 -14.13 5.41
N LEU A 320 12.98 -12.88 5.61
CA LEU A 320 12.23 -12.07 4.64
C LEU A 320 13.12 -11.38 3.59
N VAL A 321 14.44 -11.40 3.75
CA VAL A 321 15.40 -10.84 2.80
C VAL A 321 16.02 -11.98 2.00
N ARG A 322 15.30 -12.47 0.99
CA ARG A 322 15.70 -13.66 0.21
C ARG A 322 16.69 -13.36 -0.90
N GLY A 323 16.74 -12.12 -1.36
CA GLY A 323 17.58 -11.68 -2.45
C GLY A 323 18.54 -10.55 -2.05
N LYS A 324 18.65 -9.55 -2.92
CA LYS A 324 19.52 -8.39 -2.72
C LYS A 324 18.80 -7.32 -1.89
N LEU A 325 19.58 -6.58 -1.08
CA LEU A 325 19.15 -5.35 -0.45
C LEU A 325 19.75 -4.14 -1.16
N THR A 326 18.94 -3.10 -1.35
CA THR A 326 19.38 -1.77 -1.73
C THR A 326 18.78 -0.78 -0.75
N TYR A 327 19.61 0.05 -0.15
CA TYR A 327 19.13 1.11 0.74
C TYR A 327 19.11 2.46 0.02
N PHE A 328 18.22 3.36 0.45
CA PHE A 328 18.32 4.77 0.08
C PHE A 328 18.28 5.67 1.31
N THR A 329 18.96 6.84 1.23
CA THR A 329 19.06 7.79 2.35
C THR A 329 19.27 9.23 1.88
N LEU A 330 18.62 10.16 2.57
CA LEU A 330 18.84 11.61 2.40
C LEU A 330 20.15 12.09 3.08
N ASN A 331 20.79 11.22 3.88
CA ASN A 331 21.99 11.56 4.63
C ASN A 331 23.17 10.66 4.18
N PRO A 332 24.16 11.18 3.44
CA PRO A 332 25.29 10.38 2.98
C PRO A 332 26.15 9.83 4.13
N ASN A 333 26.00 10.37 5.34
CA ASN A 333 26.69 9.91 6.55
C ASN A 333 25.82 9.01 7.42
N ASN A 334 24.73 8.46 6.91
CA ASN A 334 23.87 7.55 7.65
C ASN A 334 24.66 6.28 8.02
N PRO A 335 24.80 5.92 9.32
CA PRO A 335 25.60 4.79 9.75
C PRO A 335 25.11 3.45 9.21
N ILE A 336 23.79 3.31 8.97
CA ILE A 336 23.18 2.10 8.39
C ILE A 336 23.70 1.90 6.96
N THR A 337 23.68 2.95 6.14
CA THR A 337 24.12 2.85 4.75
C THR A 337 25.65 2.73 4.64
N GLN A 338 26.40 3.32 5.55
CA GLN A 338 27.87 3.12 5.61
C GLN A 338 28.20 1.65 5.91
N GLN A 339 27.49 1.02 6.84
CA GLN A 339 27.65 -0.41 7.11
C GLN A 339 27.18 -1.25 5.91
N ALA A 340 26.04 -0.92 5.30
CA ALA A 340 25.52 -1.61 4.12
C ALA A 340 26.52 -1.60 2.94
N ILE A 341 27.20 -0.47 2.70
CA ILE A 341 28.26 -0.35 1.70
C ILE A 341 29.45 -1.28 2.05
N ALA A 342 29.86 -1.31 3.32
CA ALA A 342 30.92 -2.19 3.78
C ALA A 342 30.58 -3.68 3.62
N ASP A 343 29.29 -4.03 3.75
CA ASP A 343 28.75 -5.37 3.57
C ASP A 343 28.48 -5.72 2.08
N GLY A 344 28.77 -4.80 1.15
CA GLY A 344 28.63 -5.01 -0.29
C GLY A 344 27.22 -4.77 -0.86
N HIS A 345 26.34 -4.14 -0.08
CA HIS A 345 25.01 -3.74 -0.58
C HIS A 345 25.09 -2.46 -1.40
N SER A 346 24.18 -2.31 -2.35
CA SER A 346 24.00 -1.06 -3.10
C SER A 346 23.28 -0.02 -2.24
N VAL A 347 23.70 1.25 -2.38
CA VAL A 347 23.07 2.37 -1.67
C VAL A 347 22.80 3.50 -2.65
N VAL A 348 21.58 4.05 -2.63
CA VAL A 348 21.23 5.30 -3.31
C VAL A 348 21.23 6.42 -2.26
N GLN A 349 22.09 7.41 -2.42
CA GLN A 349 22.24 8.50 -1.44
C GLN A 349 22.12 9.87 -2.07
N LEU A 350 21.69 10.83 -1.25
CA LEU A 350 21.78 12.25 -1.59
C LEU A 350 23.14 12.79 -1.08
N ASN A 351 24.00 13.21 -2.00
CA ASN A 351 25.25 13.89 -1.69
C ASN A 351 25.18 15.33 -2.24
N GLN A 352 25.02 16.31 -1.36
CA GLN A 352 24.72 17.70 -1.70
C GLN A 352 23.42 17.81 -2.53
N ASP A 353 23.54 18.13 -3.83
CA ASP A 353 22.43 18.19 -4.79
C ASP A 353 22.41 16.99 -5.76
N GLN A 354 23.25 15.98 -5.55
CA GLN A 354 23.39 14.83 -6.45
C GLN A 354 22.77 13.57 -5.84
N ILE A 355 21.92 12.90 -6.59
CA ILE A 355 21.51 11.52 -6.31
C ILE A 355 22.59 10.61 -6.89
N GLU A 356 23.22 9.83 -6.04
CA GLU A 356 24.31 8.91 -6.37
C GLU A 356 23.92 7.47 -6.01
N LEU A 357 24.29 6.52 -6.87
CA LEU A 357 24.32 5.11 -6.55
C LEU A 357 25.74 4.74 -6.08
N ILE A 358 25.86 4.18 -4.89
CA ILE A 358 27.09 3.53 -4.46
C ILE A 358 26.96 2.04 -4.76
N GLN A 359 27.78 1.56 -5.68
CA GLN A 359 27.84 0.15 -6.05
C GLN A 359 29.30 -0.32 -5.99
N ASP A 360 29.55 -1.42 -5.27
CA ASP A 360 30.90 -1.94 -5.02
C ASP A 360 31.85 -0.86 -4.43
N GLY A 361 31.30 0.03 -3.59
CA GLY A 361 32.00 1.16 -3.00
C GLY A 361 32.28 2.33 -3.96
N ILE A 362 31.83 2.27 -5.21
CA ILE A 362 32.06 3.29 -6.24
C ILE A 362 30.81 4.16 -6.40
N PRO A 363 30.95 5.50 -6.25
CA PRO A 363 29.83 6.42 -6.49
C PRO A 363 29.59 6.60 -8.01
N ILE A 364 28.33 6.44 -8.41
CA ILE A 364 27.87 6.64 -9.78
C ILE A 364 26.75 7.70 -9.74
N ARG A 365 26.96 8.83 -10.41
CA ARG A 365 25.97 9.89 -10.50
C ARG A 365 24.76 9.45 -11.31
N ILE A 366 23.54 9.69 -10.77
CA ILE A 366 22.26 9.40 -11.42
C ILE A 366 21.60 10.68 -11.95
N ALA A 367 21.34 11.67 -11.07
CA ALA A 367 20.68 12.93 -11.41
C ALA A 367 21.02 14.01 -10.39
N SER A 368 20.89 15.29 -10.79
CA SER A 368 20.82 16.41 -9.83
C SER A 368 19.37 16.60 -9.35
N VAL A 369 19.17 16.91 -8.09
CA VAL A 369 17.82 17.27 -7.58
C VAL A 369 17.26 18.51 -8.26
N ASN A 370 18.12 19.37 -8.82
CA ASN A 370 17.73 20.56 -9.58
C ASN A 370 17.11 20.20 -10.95
N ASP A 371 17.42 19.01 -11.48
CA ASP A 371 16.87 18.50 -12.74
C ASP A 371 15.57 17.72 -12.55
N ILE A 372 15.14 17.50 -11.29
CA ILE A 372 13.92 16.76 -10.93
C ILE A 372 12.82 17.76 -10.55
N PRO A 373 11.80 17.99 -11.41
CA PRO A 373 10.79 19.01 -11.17
C PRO A 373 10.08 18.89 -9.81
N THR A 374 9.72 17.66 -9.42
CA THR A 374 9.03 17.39 -8.16
C THR A 374 9.90 17.58 -6.91
N ALA A 375 11.23 17.65 -7.06
CA ALA A 375 12.15 17.90 -5.95
C ALA A 375 12.19 19.39 -5.54
N LEU A 376 11.71 20.31 -6.40
CA LEU A 376 11.69 21.78 -6.15
C LEU A 376 13.06 22.29 -5.71
N GLY A 377 14.12 21.94 -6.44
CA GLY A 377 15.49 22.29 -6.09
C GLY A 377 15.97 21.70 -4.76
N GLY A 378 15.36 20.60 -4.31
CA GLY A 378 15.65 19.93 -3.05
C GLY A 378 14.80 20.36 -1.86
N ALA A 379 13.90 21.35 -2.02
CA ALA A 379 12.98 21.79 -0.96
C ALA A 379 11.96 20.69 -0.60
N ALA A 380 11.45 19.95 -1.60
CA ALA A 380 10.54 18.83 -1.40
C ALA A 380 11.33 17.54 -1.06
N ARG A 381 11.91 17.48 0.13
CA ARG A 381 12.77 16.36 0.56
C ARG A 381 12.09 15.00 0.49
N HIS A 382 10.78 14.93 0.74
CA HIS A 382 9.99 13.70 0.60
C HIS A 382 9.98 13.20 -0.85
N ASN A 383 9.92 14.07 -1.85
CA ASN A 383 9.99 13.68 -3.26
C ASN A 383 11.42 13.32 -3.68
N VAL A 384 12.44 13.93 -3.08
CA VAL A 384 13.84 13.48 -3.26
C VAL A 384 14.01 12.06 -2.72
N ALA A 385 13.44 11.75 -1.54
CA ALA A 385 13.45 10.40 -0.98
C ALA A 385 12.70 9.40 -1.88
N ASN A 386 11.50 9.77 -2.37
CA ASN A 386 10.74 8.96 -3.34
C ASN A 386 11.59 8.69 -4.60
N ALA A 387 12.24 9.71 -5.18
CA ALA A 387 13.10 9.57 -6.35
C ALA A 387 14.25 8.59 -6.09
N MET A 388 14.92 8.68 -4.94
CA MET A 388 16.01 7.74 -4.59
C MET A 388 15.52 6.30 -4.42
N GLY A 389 14.36 6.09 -3.78
CA GLY A 389 13.73 4.78 -3.68
C GLY A 389 13.39 4.21 -5.07
N VAL A 390 12.85 5.06 -5.95
CA VAL A 390 12.52 4.69 -7.33
C VAL A 390 13.77 4.41 -8.17
N VAL A 391 14.88 5.12 -7.95
CA VAL A 391 16.19 4.78 -8.58
C VAL A 391 16.60 3.36 -8.21
N GLY A 392 16.56 3.00 -6.93
CA GLY A 392 16.85 1.63 -6.48
C GLY A 392 15.93 0.58 -7.12
N LEU A 393 14.62 0.86 -7.16
CA LEU A 393 13.61 -0.02 -7.76
C LEU A 393 13.85 -0.24 -9.25
N THR A 394 14.07 0.83 -10.02
CA THR A 394 14.21 0.77 -11.48
C THR A 394 15.55 0.17 -11.92
N LEU A 395 16.61 0.37 -11.14
CA LEU A 395 17.87 -0.36 -11.31
C LEU A 395 17.68 -1.88 -11.13
N ALA A 396 16.93 -2.29 -10.10
CA ALA A 396 16.62 -3.69 -9.86
C ALA A 396 15.79 -4.31 -11.00
N LEU A 397 14.89 -3.53 -11.62
CA LEU A 397 14.16 -3.95 -12.82
C LEU A 397 15.05 -4.08 -14.07
N GLY A 398 16.28 -3.53 -14.03
CA GLY A 398 17.25 -3.59 -15.11
C GLY A 398 17.24 -2.40 -16.06
N ILE A 399 16.61 -1.30 -15.65
CA ILE A 399 16.60 -0.05 -16.43
C ILE A 399 17.97 0.61 -16.33
N LYS A 400 18.47 1.10 -17.44
CA LYS A 400 19.81 1.69 -17.55
C LYS A 400 19.85 3.09 -16.93
N ILE A 401 20.95 3.45 -16.27
CA ILE A 401 21.16 4.73 -15.57
C ILE A 401 20.80 5.96 -16.42
N PRO A 402 21.19 6.08 -17.71
CA PRO A 402 20.78 7.25 -18.49
C PRO A 402 19.25 7.42 -18.63
N ALA A 403 18.51 6.32 -18.78
CA ALA A 403 17.05 6.35 -18.86
C ALA A 403 16.42 6.73 -17.50
N ILE A 404 17.06 6.32 -16.38
CA ILE A 404 16.60 6.70 -15.03
C ILE A 404 16.68 8.21 -14.86
N GLY A 405 17.83 8.83 -15.15
CA GLY A 405 17.99 10.30 -15.09
C GLY A 405 17.01 11.03 -16.02
N GLN A 406 16.82 10.54 -17.25
CA GLN A 406 15.86 11.11 -18.20
C GLN A 406 14.42 11.03 -17.70
N GLY A 407 13.99 9.90 -17.15
CA GLY A 407 12.64 9.70 -16.63
C GLY A 407 12.37 10.56 -15.40
N LEU A 408 13.33 10.70 -14.50
CA LEU A 408 13.23 11.61 -13.34
C LEU A 408 13.04 13.07 -13.78
N ALA A 409 13.78 13.52 -14.79
CA ALA A 409 13.68 14.88 -15.33
C ALA A 409 12.39 15.11 -16.12
N ALA A 410 11.83 14.06 -16.75
CA ALA A 410 10.59 14.13 -17.51
C ALA A 410 9.33 14.15 -16.63
N PHE A 411 9.40 13.59 -15.40
CA PHE A 411 8.28 13.54 -14.47
C PHE A 411 8.04 14.90 -13.83
N LYS A 412 7.05 15.63 -14.33
CA LYS A 412 6.74 16.98 -13.86
C LYS A 412 6.01 16.99 -12.52
N GLY A 413 5.23 15.94 -12.22
CA GLY A 413 4.40 15.86 -11.03
C GLY A 413 3.24 16.86 -11.04
N ASP A 414 2.87 17.36 -12.22
CA ASP A 414 1.67 18.19 -12.42
C ASP A 414 0.39 17.35 -12.33
N ALA A 415 -0.77 17.96 -12.55
CA ALA A 415 -2.05 17.27 -12.48
C ALA A 415 -2.20 16.15 -13.53
N ALA A 416 -1.47 16.22 -14.66
CA ALA A 416 -1.48 15.18 -15.67
C ALA A 416 -0.64 13.96 -15.25
N ASP A 417 0.53 14.21 -14.67
CA ASP A 417 1.46 13.16 -14.23
C ASP A 417 1.04 12.55 -12.87
N ASN A 418 0.59 13.39 -11.92
CA ASN A 418 0.40 13.01 -10.51
C ASN A 418 -0.77 13.76 -9.86
N PRO A 419 -2.01 13.57 -10.31
CA PRO A 419 -3.16 14.37 -9.89
C PRO A 419 -3.39 14.32 -8.37
N GLY A 420 -3.50 15.51 -7.74
CA GLY A 420 -3.74 15.66 -6.31
C GLY A 420 -2.54 15.33 -5.42
N ARG A 421 -1.33 15.29 -5.96
CA ARG A 421 -0.11 14.96 -5.21
C ARG A 421 0.97 16.00 -5.46
N GLY A 422 0.92 17.11 -4.70
CA GLY A 422 1.89 18.18 -4.81
C GLY A 422 1.74 19.03 -6.09
N ASN A 423 0.53 19.29 -6.55
CA ASN A 423 0.30 20.08 -7.77
C ASN A 423 0.28 21.59 -7.46
N TYR A 424 1.18 22.33 -8.10
CA TYR A 424 1.34 23.78 -7.93
C TYR A 424 0.69 24.56 -9.06
N TYR A 425 -0.01 25.63 -8.69
CA TYR A 425 -0.64 26.57 -9.62
C TYR A 425 -0.26 28.02 -9.26
N ASP A 426 -0.11 28.86 -10.28
CA ASP A 426 0.06 30.30 -10.10
C ASP A 426 -1.33 30.97 -10.25
N ILE A 427 -1.87 31.51 -9.15
CA ILE A 427 -3.21 32.11 -9.08
C ILE A 427 -3.11 33.52 -8.53
N ASN A 428 -3.62 34.50 -9.25
CA ASN A 428 -3.66 35.92 -8.83
C ASN A 428 -2.29 36.47 -8.36
N GLY A 429 -1.18 35.94 -8.91
CA GLY A 429 0.18 36.31 -8.49
C GLY A 429 0.66 35.67 -7.19
N GLY A 430 -0.12 34.76 -6.61
CA GLY A 430 0.24 33.87 -5.52
C GLY A 430 0.42 32.43 -5.98
N LYS A 431 0.73 31.52 -5.05
CA LYS A 431 0.88 30.09 -5.31
C LYS A 431 -0.17 29.28 -4.58
N LEU A 432 -0.81 28.35 -5.31
CA LEU A 432 -1.76 27.37 -4.80
C LEU A 432 -1.12 25.98 -4.90
N LEU A 433 -1.15 25.22 -3.79
CA LEU A 433 -0.74 23.82 -3.74
C LEU A 433 -1.96 22.93 -3.47
N ILE A 434 -2.17 21.93 -4.31
CA ILE A 434 -3.15 20.86 -4.08
C ILE A 434 -2.42 19.59 -3.72
N ASP A 435 -2.80 18.98 -2.58
CA ASP A 435 -2.24 17.70 -2.12
C ASP A 435 -3.30 16.82 -1.44
N PHE A 436 -3.05 15.53 -1.40
CA PHE A 436 -3.91 14.52 -0.76
C PHE A 436 -3.38 14.11 0.62
N ALA A 437 -2.53 14.90 1.26
CA ALA A 437 -2.02 14.59 2.58
C ALA A 437 -3.17 14.47 3.60
N HIS A 438 -3.25 13.31 4.27
CA HIS A 438 -4.35 12.96 5.17
C HIS A 438 -3.87 12.32 6.48
N ASN A 439 -2.58 12.32 6.74
CA ASN A 439 -1.97 11.90 8.00
C ASN A 439 -0.87 12.89 8.42
N PRO A 440 -0.54 12.97 9.72
CA PRO A 440 0.44 13.92 10.24
C PRO A 440 1.81 13.84 9.55
N HIS A 441 2.31 12.64 9.23
CA HIS A 441 3.60 12.47 8.59
C HIS A 441 3.65 13.07 7.17
N SER A 442 2.62 12.83 6.34
CA SER A 442 2.55 13.42 4.98
C SER A 442 2.36 14.93 5.04
N LEU A 443 1.49 15.41 5.92
CA LEU A 443 1.25 16.84 6.05
C LEU A 443 2.48 17.58 6.57
N SER A 444 3.22 17.05 7.53
CA SER A 444 4.48 17.64 8.02
C SER A 444 5.50 17.82 6.89
N ALA A 445 5.61 16.85 5.98
CA ALA A 445 6.49 16.95 4.82
C ALA A 445 6.08 18.10 3.87
N ILE A 446 4.77 18.28 3.63
CA ILE A 446 4.21 19.38 2.86
C ILE A 446 4.47 20.72 3.56
N ILE A 447 4.14 20.85 4.84
CA ILE A 447 4.33 22.06 5.63
C ILE A 447 5.80 22.50 5.61
N ASN A 448 6.75 21.57 5.82
CA ASN A 448 8.18 21.86 5.77
C ASN A 448 8.60 22.40 4.39
N THR A 449 8.03 21.85 3.30
CA THR A 449 8.30 22.31 1.94
C THR A 449 7.75 23.72 1.74
N VAL A 450 6.50 23.98 2.14
CA VAL A 450 5.83 25.28 1.95
C VAL A 450 6.45 26.37 2.83
N LYS A 451 6.87 26.04 4.06
CA LYS A 451 7.59 27.00 4.96
C LYS A 451 8.91 27.49 4.37
N ALA A 452 9.58 26.68 3.56
CA ALA A 452 10.79 27.09 2.86
C ALA A 452 10.53 28.04 1.68
N MET A 453 9.27 28.22 1.27
CA MET A 453 8.88 29.12 0.18
C MET A 453 8.44 30.49 0.72
N PRO A 454 8.80 31.60 0.03
CA PRO A 454 8.36 32.91 0.45
C PRO A 454 6.85 33.08 0.29
N ALA A 455 6.20 33.66 1.30
CA ALA A 455 4.79 34.01 1.24
C ALA A 455 4.52 35.27 2.08
N LYS A 456 3.60 36.14 1.62
CA LYS A 456 3.09 37.28 2.39
C LYS A 456 2.05 36.83 3.43
N ARG A 457 1.12 36.01 2.98
CA ARG A 457 0.09 35.37 3.81
C ARG A 457 -0.03 33.91 3.42
N ARG A 458 -0.47 33.09 4.36
CA ARG A 458 -0.69 31.66 4.16
C ARG A 458 -2.13 31.25 4.49
N LEU A 459 -2.72 30.43 3.64
CA LEU A 459 -4.01 29.80 3.86
C LEU A 459 -3.84 28.29 3.84
N ILE A 460 -4.56 27.56 4.69
CA ILE A 460 -4.67 26.11 4.62
C ILE A 460 -6.13 25.68 4.66
N MET A 461 -6.52 24.77 3.78
CA MET A 461 -7.81 24.09 3.82
C MET A 461 -7.64 22.68 4.38
N LEU A 462 -8.41 22.37 5.41
CA LEU A 462 -8.43 21.10 6.13
C LEU A 462 -9.78 20.40 5.95
N SER A 463 -9.72 19.10 5.73
CA SER A 463 -10.86 18.17 5.78
C SER A 463 -10.41 16.82 6.31
N HIS A 464 -11.34 16.00 6.79
CA HIS A 464 -11.02 14.66 7.24
C HIS A 464 -12.22 13.71 7.08
N ALA A 465 -11.95 12.43 6.78
CA ALA A 465 -13.00 11.40 6.76
C ALA A 465 -13.47 11.07 8.17
N GLY A 466 -14.77 10.78 8.33
CA GLY A 466 -15.40 10.58 9.64
C GLY A 466 -15.05 9.28 10.36
N ASP A 467 -14.42 8.32 9.68
CA ASP A 467 -13.92 7.07 10.30
C ASP A 467 -12.62 7.24 11.09
N ARG A 468 -12.09 8.47 11.16
CA ARG A 468 -10.91 8.80 11.97
C ARG A 468 -11.30 9.11 13.41
N THR A 469 -10.41 8.78 14.32
CA THR A 469 -10.61 9.16 15.74
C THR A 469 -10.48 10.68 15.91
N ASP A 470 -11.09 11.22 16.97
CA ASP A 470 -10.93 12.64 17.32
C ASP A 470 -9.46 13.01 17.49
N ARG A 471 -8.68 12.11 18.08
CA ARG A 471 -7.24 12.28 18.26
C ARG A 471 -6.50 12.44 16.92
N ASP A 472 -6.86 11.66 15.90
CA ASP A 472 -6.22 11.74 14.59
C ASP A 472 -6.54 13.08 13.90
N ILE A 473 -7.80 13.53 14.00
CA ILE A 473 -8.26 14.82 13.47
C ILE A 473 -7.52 15.97 14.17
N ILE A 474 -7.42 15.93 15.49
CA ILE A 474 -6.71 16.93 16.30
C ILE A 474 -5.22 16.93 15.95
N ASN A 475 -4.58 15.76 15.85
CA ASN A 475 -3.16 15.65 15.51
C ASN A 475 -2.87 16.22 14.12
N LEU A 476 -3.70 15.92 13.11
CA LEU A 476 -3.55 16.47 11.78
C LEU A 476 -3.71 18.00 11.80
N THR A 477 -4.70 18.51 12.53
CA THR A 477 -4.93 19.96 12.68
C THR A 477 -3.72 20.64 13.32
N ASN A 478 -3.14 20.06 14.37
CA ASN A 478 -1.94 20.62 15.01
C ASN A 478 -0.75 20.72 14.04
N VAL A 479 -0.51 19.69 13.23
CA VAL A 479 0.53 19.74 12.18
C VAL A 479 0.22 20.83 11.17
N ALA A 480 -1.04 20.97 10.74
CA ALA A 480 -1.44 22.02 9.80
C ALA A 480 -1.16 23.43 10.34
N LEU A 481 -1.38 23.65 11.64
CA LEU A 481 -1.14 24.93 12.30
C LEU A 481 0.35 25.29 12.42
N GLU A 482 1.27 24.32 12.27
CA GLU A 482 2.70 24.62 12.13
C GLU A 482 3.02 25.50 10.92
N LEU A 483 2.13 25.54 9.90
CA LEU A 483 2.24 26.46 8.77
C LEU A 483 2.14 27.92 9.19
N GLU A 484 1.62 28.22 10.38
CA GLU A 484 1.29 29.56 10.88
C GLU A 484 0.34 30.28 9.90
N PRO A 485 -0.85 29.70 9.60
CA PRO A 485 -1.74 30.24 8.58
C PRO A 485 -2.46 31.52 9.06
N ASP A 486 -2.61 32.49 8.14
CA ASP A 486 -3.46 33.67 8.33
C ASP A 486 -4.95 33.32 8.22
N THR A 487 -5.28 32.24 7.49
CA THR A 487 -6.65 31.76 7.30
C THR A 487 -6.67 30.23 7.26
N VAL A 488 -7.63 29.64 7.97
CA VAL A 488 -7.92 28.21 7.94
C VAL A 488 -9.31 27.99 7.35
N ILE A 489 -9.42 27.12 6.35
CA ILE A 489 -10.72 26.64 5.84
C ILE A 489 -10.98 25.27 6.44
N THR A 490 -12.14 25.08 7.06
CA THR A 490 -12.64 23.77 7.49
C THR A 490 -13.68 23.30 6.48
N ALA A 491 -13.34 22.29 5.66
CA ALA A 491 -14.20 21.81 4.59
C ALA A 491 -14.88 20.49 4.95
N GLU A 492 -16.18 20.40 4.68
CA GLU A 492 -16.94 19.16 4.81
C GLU A 492 -16.59 18.14 3.72
N LEU A 493 -16.70 16.85 4.08
CA LEU A 493 -16.67 15.72 3.17
C LEU A 493 -18.00 14.94 3.26
N PRO A 494 -19.08 15.40 2.64
CA PRO A 494 -20.42 14.82 2.85
C PRO A 494 -20.53 13.33 2.48
N GLU A 495 -19.74 12.85 1.50
CA GLU A 495 -19.71 11.47 1.07
C GLU A 495 -18.85 10.55 1.97
N TYR A 496 -18.08 11.14 2.90
CA TYR A 496 -17.14 10.43 3.78
C TYR A 496 -17.45 10.64 5.28
N LEU A 497 -18.73 10.87 5.62
CA LEU A 497 -19.15 11.04 7.03
C LEU A 497 -18.95 9.78 7.88
N ARG A 498 -19.12 8.60 7.30
CA ARG A 498 -18.78 7.29 7.89
C ARG A 498 -19.21 7.14 9.36
N GLY A 499 -20.47 7.50 9.65
CA GLY A 499 -21.05 7.40 10.98
C GLY A 499 -21.04 8.67 11.82
N ARG A 500 -20.39 9.74 11.37
CA ARG A 500 -20.48 11.08 11.99
C ARG A 500 -21.55 11.93 11.32
N GLU A 501 -22.00 12.95 12.02
CA GLU A 501 -22.94 13.95 11.48
C GLU A 501 -22.19 15.09 10.77
N LEU A 502 -22.92 15.80 9.88
CA LEU A 502 -22.41 17.04 9.28
C LEU A 502 -21.96 18.03 10.36
N LYS A 503 -20.85 18.69 10.12
CA LYS A 503 -20.17 19.65 11.00
C LYS A 503 -19.47 19.02 12.22
N GLU A 504 -19.56 17.73 12.46
CA GLU A 504 -18.87 17.12 13.59
C GLU A 504 -17.35 17.21 13.44
N VAL A 505 -16.81 16.80 12.28
CA VAL A 505 -15.38 16.88 11.99
C VAL A 505 -14.90 18.33 11.88
N THR A 506 -15.60 19.18 11.14
CA THR A 506 -15.22 20.59 10.96
C THR A 506 -15.28 21.38 12.27
N ASN A 507 -16.21 21.04 13.19
CA ASN A 507 -16.25 21.64 14.53
C ASN A 507 -15.07 21.18 15.40
N LEU A 508 -14.62 19.93 15.30
CA LEU A 508 -13.40 19.47 15.98
C LEU A 508 -12.17 20.23 15.48
N ILE A 509 -12.01 20.38 14.17
CA ILE A 509 -10.92 21.16 13.57
C ILE A 509 -10.99 22.61 14.06
N LYS A 510 -12.19 23.24 14.01
CA LYS A 510 -12.40 24.62 14.47
C LYS A 510 -12.05 24.79 15.95
N ALA A 511 -12.51 23.87 16.81
CA ALA A 511 -12.21 23.90 18.24
C ALA A 511 -10.69 23.85 18.50
N GLN A 512 -9.97 22.96 17.79
CA GLN A 512 -8.52 22.86 17.90
C GLN A 512 -7.79 24.11 17.40
N CYS A 513 -8.28 24.74 16.32
CA CYS A 513 -7.73 26.01 15.83
C CYS A 513 -7.89 27.14 16.87
N LEU A 514 -9.07 27.24 17.50
CA LEU A 514 -9.32 28.24 18.55
C LEU A 514 -8.43 27.99 19.79
N GLU A 515 -8.26 26.73 20.20
CA GLU A 515 -7.37 26.36 21.31
C GLU A 515 -5.91 26.75 21.03
N ALA A 516 -5.48 26.61 19.77
CA ALA A 516 -4.14 27.00 19.31
C ALA A 516 -3.96 28.54 19.12
N GLY A 517 -5.01 29.33 19.34
CA GLY A 517 -4.96 30.80 19.29
C GLY A 517 -5.31 31.43 17.93
N ILE A 518 -5.79 30.66 16.95
CA ILE A 518 -6.39 31.17 15.72
C ILE A 518 -7.74 31.80 16.09
N THR A 519 -8.03 33.03 15.62
CA THR A 519 -9.29 33.71 15.95
C THR A 519 -10.44 33.20 15.08
N ASP A 520 -11.68 33.38 15.54
CA ASP A 520 -12.88 32.93 14.81
C ASP A 520 -12.99 33.56 13.41
N GLU A 521 -12.52 34.81 13.26
CA GLU A 521 -12.50 35.54 11.98
C GLU A 521 -11.49 34.96 10.97
N GLN A 522 -10.48 34.22 11.44
CA GLN A 522 -9.48 33.55 10.60
C GLN A 522 -9.94 32.16 10.15
N ILE A 523 -11.07 31.64 10.69
CA ILE A 523 -11.58 30.32 10.39
C ILE A 523 -12.81 30.42 9.48
N HIS A 524 -12.71 29.88 8.27
CA HIS A 524 -13.82 29.82 7.32
C HIS A 524 -14.38 28.41 7.23
N TYR A 525 -15.70 28.26 7.44
CA TYR A 525 -16.41 27.00 7.22
C TYR A 525 -16.81 26.88 5.74
N SER A 526 -16.54 25.72 5.13
CA SER A 526 -16.98 25.39 3.78
C SER A 526 -17.85 24.13 3.74
N PRO A 527 -19.00 24.15 3.04
CA PRO A 527 -19.90 23.00 2.97
C PRO A 527 -19.37 21.86 2.07
N SER A 528 -18.32 22.11 1.30
CA SER A 528 -17.65 21.13 0.45
C SER A 528 -16.18 21.52 0.19
N SER A 529 -15.39 20.55 -0.27
CA SER A 529 -14.01 20.80 -0.70
C SER A 529 -13.93 21.74 -1.91
N LEU A 530 -14.87 21.65 -2.85
CA LEU A 530 -14.94 22.52 -4.03
C LEU A 530 -15.25 23.98 -3.64
N ASP A 531 -16.19 24.20 -2.73
CA ASP A 531 -16.51 25.56 -2.27
C ASP A 531 -15.36 26.16 -1.45
N GLY A 532 -14.65 25.32 -0.68
CA GLY A 532 -13.43 25.74 0.01
C GLY A 532 -12.32 26.15 -0.96
N ALA A 533 -12.14 25.42 -2.06
CA ALA A 533 -11.19 25.75 -3.10
C ALA A 533 -11.55 27.08 -3.80
N LYS A 534 -12.82 27.33 -4.12
CA LYS A 534 -13.30 28.62 -4.66
C LYS A 534 -12.98 29.76 -3.71
N TYR A 535 -13.31 29.61 -2.42
CA TYR A 535 -12.99 30.63 -1.42
C TYR A 535 -11.48 30.89 -1.33
N ALA A 536 -10.63 29.86 -1.35
CA ALA A 536 -9.19 30.01 -1.34
C ALA A 536 -8.68 30.79 -2.56
N ILE A 537 -9.20 30.52 -3.75
CA ILE A 537 -8.87 31.22 -4.99
C ILE A 537 -9.25 32.70 -4.90
N ASP A 538 -10.45 33.02 -4.41
CA ASP A 538 -10.93 34.40 -4.23
C ASP A 538 -10.12 35.16 -3.14
N TRP A 539 -9.64 34.46 -2.12
CA TRP A 539 -8.81 35.01 -1.05
C TRP A 539 -7.40 35.41 -1.53
N MET A 540 -6.87 34.69 -2.55
CA MET A 540 -5.48 34.83 -2.99
C MET A 540 -5.21 36.15 -3.69
N GLN A 541 -4.07 36.75 -3.34
CA GLN A 541 -3.48 37.95 -3.94
C GLN A 541 -2.00 37.72 -4.23
N GLU A 542 -1.34 38.71 -4.86
CA GLU A 542 0.09 38.64 -5.17
C GLU A 542 0.96 38.36 -3.94
N GLY A 543 1.69 37.26 -3.99
CA GLY A 543 2.61 36.80 -2.95
C GLY A 543 1.98 35.96 -1.86
N ASP A 544 0.68 35.62 -1.95
CA ASP A 544 0.03 34.67 -1.03
C ASP A 544 0.37 33.22 -1.37
N PHE A 545 0.22 32.35 -0.38
CA PHE A 545 0.36 30.90 -0.56
C PHE A 545 -0.84 30.18 0.05
N ALA A 546 -1.54 29.38 -0.75
CA ALA A 546 -2.64 28.54 -0.29
C ALA A 546 -2.29 27.06 -0.41
N VAL A 547 -2.61 26.27 0.62
CA VAL A 547 -2.48 24.80 0.64
C VAL A 547 -3.87 24.21 0.76
N LEU A 548 -4.29 23.41 -0.23
CA LEU A 548 -5.56 22.71 -0.21
C LEU A 548 -5.31 21.21 -0.01
N LEU A 549 -5.73 20.66 1.16
CA LEU A 549 -5.78 19.21 1.36
C LEU A 549 -7.06 18.69 0.68
N GLN A 550 -6.92 18.35 -0.61
CA GLN A 550 -8.05 17.99 -1.47
C GLN A 550 -8.30 16.49 -1.43
N LEU A 551 -9.10 16.04 -0.46
CA LEU A 551 -9.42 14.63 -0.24
C LEU A 551 -10.64 14.15 -1.06
N ASP A 552 -11.46 15.09 -1.54
CA ASP A 552 -12.69 14.85 -2.29
C ASP A 552 -12.84 15.88 -3.41
N GLN A 553 -13.73 15.63 -4.40
CA GLN A 553 -14.07 16.54 -5.51
C GLN A 553 -12.84 17.07 -6.28
N ARG A 554 -11.76 16.30 -6.34
CA ARG A 554 -10.48 16.69 -6.93
C ARG A 554 -10.64 17.10 -8.40
N ASP A 555 -11.37 16.32 -9.19
CA ASP A 555 -11.52 16.54 -10.62
C ASP A 555 -12.28 17.87 -10.88
N ALA A 556 -13.32 18.17 -10.08
CA ALA A 556 -14.04 19.44 -10.17
C ALA A 556 -13.16 20.66 -9.82
N VAL A 557 -12.20 20.49 -8.88
CA VAL A 557 -11.24 21.55 -8.57
C VAL A 557 -10.24 21.73 -9.71
N PHE A 558 -9.79 20.66 -10.36
CA PHE A 558 -8.92 20.76 -11.53
C PHE A 558 -9.63 21.43 -12.71
N GLU A 559 -10.88 21.07 -13.02
CA GLU A 559 -11.70 21.75 -14.04
C GLU A 559 -11.86 23.25 -13.75
N LEU A 560 -12.08 23.62 -12.47
CA LEU A 560 -12.14 25.02 -12.05
C LEU A 560 -10.84 25.76 -12.36
N LEU A 561 -9.68 25.18 -12.06
CA LEU A 561 -8.37 25.80 -12.27
C LEU A 561 -7.99 25.86 -13.76
N GLU A 562 -8.32 24.84 -14.55
CA GLU A 562 -8.12 24.84 -16.01
C GLU A 562 -8.96 25.93 -16.70
N GLY A 563 -10.15 26.20 -16.19
CA GLY A 563 -11.01 27.29 -16.68
C GLY A 563 -10.48 28.70 -16.38
N MET A 564 -9.46 28.83 -15.52
CA MET A 564 -8.82 30.09 -15.13
C MET A 564 -7.47 30.33 -15.85
N ALA A 565 -6.86 29.28 -16.40
CA ALA A 565 -5.59 29.34 -17.14
C ALA A 565 -5.83 29.79 -18.61
#